data_38c75e4bc1c47bbe1219256a13c948e9
#
_entry.id   38c75e4bc1c47bbe1219256a13c948e9
#
_cell.length_a   1.000
_cell.length_b   1.000
_cell.length_c   1.000
_cell.angle_alpha   90.00
_cell.angle_beta   90.00
_cell.angle_gamma   90.00
#
_symmetry.space_group_name_H-M   'P 1'
#
loop_
_entity.id
_entity.type
_entity.pdbx_description
1 polymer ?
#
loop_
_entity_poly.entity_id
_entity_poly.type
_entity_poly.pdbx_seq_one_letter_code
_entity_poly.pdbx_strand_id
1 'polypeptide(L)'
;SGVITGAVTSSDDRVARAAIEASGRIGGEQALAALVSALEGPHAGAAEKALLAFNGRIDPMVERLLARDDAKVLVPALRLAAARRMTVAADRVFALLETSDKQVREAAYAALPYVTGPGHMDRLAGLLDAADGQHAVQIQTALIRTSAQLPADKRYGAIAGYMRASKIPARYYPVLAQTGTPEAVASLLAGFREGDREAAFAALLTVESPAITDILYRIAAENPALADRALMRYADLCAKQPATPVRRCQLYRQGLELKPSAAVRNKLLGYLAGVHEVPALMLAADFLSDPETAGAAAAAVKTIVAKSAPMPGGEAVRSALEQAREVYRELAKSDADAGYAVDEITGLLGKIPAAGFALLPTAGLEGW
;
A
#
# COMPACT_ATOMS: atom_id res chain seq x y z
N SER A 1 -1.26 45.23 -1.40
CA SER A 1 -1.35 44.12 -2.40
C SER A 1 -0.51 44.44 -3.64
N GLY A 2 -0.64 45.60 -4.29
CA GLY A 2 0.08 45.97 -5.53
C GLY A 2 1.62 45.90 -5.47
N VAL A 3 2.22 46.25 -4.35
CA VAL A 3 3.69 46.21 -4.16
C VAL A 3 4.21 44.75 -4.18
N ILE A 4 3.49 43.83 -3.53
CA ILE A 4 3.88 42.40 -3.47
C ILE A 4 3.74 41.76 -4.85
N THR A 5 2.66 42.02 -5.56
CA THR A 5 2.45 41.47 -6.91
C THR A 5 3.45 42.03 -7.93
N GLY A 6 3.89 43.29 -7.79
CA GLY A 6 4.98 43.86 -8.58
C GLY A 6 6.36 43.25 -8.30
N ALA A 7 6.60 42.82 -7.07
CA ALA A 7 7.85 42.17 -6.65
C ALA A 7 8.03 40.73 -7.17
N VAL A 8 6.98 40.09 -7.72
CA VAL A 8 7.03 38.72 -8.29
C VAL A 8 8.01 38.65 -9.49
N THR A 9 8.22 39.75 -10.21
CA THR A 9 9.14 39.85 -11.33
C THR A 9 10.47 40.51 -10.95
N SER A 10 10.80 40.62 -9.67
CA SER A 10 12.06 41.20 -9.19
C SER A 10 13.28 40.48 -9.77
N SER A 11 14.35 41.21 -10.06
CA SER A 11 15.65 40.66 -10.44
C SER A 11 16.37 39.99 -9.23
N ASP A 12 16.01 40.31 -8.00
CA ASP A 12 16.50 39.63 -6.81
C ASP A 12 15.68 38.36 -6.59
N ASP A 13 16.34 37.19 -6.72
CA ASP A 13 15.75 35.85 -6.60
C ASP A 13 15.02 35.65 -5.26
N ARG A 14 15.56 36.15 -4.14
CA ARG A 14 14.95 36.03 -2.83
C ARG A 14 13.69 36.87 -2.69
N VAL A 15 13.72 38.07 -3.23
CA VAL A 15 12.56 38.97 -3.25
C VAL A 15 11.45 38.41 -4.12
N ALA A 16 11.79 37.93 -5.33
CA ALA A 16 10.80 37.31 -6.22
C ALA A 16 10.13 36.09 -5.59
N ARG A 17 10.90 35.14 -5.03
CA ARG A 17 10.36 33.96 -4.36
C ARG A 17 9.49 34.31 -3.14
N ALA A 18 9.92 35.25 -2.30
CA ALA A 18 9.13 35.70 -1.16
C ALA A 18 7.81 36.37 -1.60
N ALA A 19 7.85 37.15 -2.68
CA ALA A 19 6.67 37.79 -3.25
C ALA A 19 5.69 36.76 -3.85
N ILE A 20 6.20 35.73 -4.54
CA ILE A 20 5.41 34.60 -5.08
C ILE A 20 4.70 33.87 -3.93
N GLU A 21 5.43 33.51 -2.87
CA GLU A 21 4.87 32.80 -1.72
C GLU A 21 3.82 33.66 -1.01
N ALA A 22 4.11 34.95 -0.80
CA ALA A 22 3.17 35.89 -0.20
C ALA A 22 1.90 36.06 -1.06
N SER A 23 2.04 36.13 -2.40
CA SER A 23 0.91 36.21 -3.33
C SER A 23 -0.01 35.00 -3.22
N GLY A 24 0.57 33.78 -3.10
CA GLY A 24 -0.20 32.55 -2.86
C GLY A 24 -1.04 32.57 -1.59
N ARG A 25 -0.51 33.17 -0.52
CA ARG A 25 -1.20 33.28 0.78
C ARG A 25 -2.26 34.41 0.79
N ILE A 26 -1.95 35.55 0.18
CA ILE A 26 -2.86 36.71 0.16
C ILE A 26 -4.11 36.41 -0.66
N GLY A 27 -3.95 35.72 -1.79
CA GLY A 27 -5.06 35.42 -2.71
C GLY A 27 -5.53 36.65 -3.50
N GLY A 28 -6.68 36.51 -4.16
CA GLY A 28 -7.30 37.54 -4.97
C GLY A 28 -6.80 37.58 -6.42
N GLU A 29 -7.54 38.29 -7.28
CA GLU A 29 -7.32 38.28 -8.74
C GLU A 29 -5.94 38.83 -9.16
N GLN A 30 -5.48 39.87 -8.53
CA GLN A 30 -4.16 40.46 -8.84
C GLN A 30 -3.01 39.50 -8.46
N ALA A 31 -3.10 38.84 -7.30
CA ALA A 31 -2.12 37.84 -6.91
C ALA A 31 -2.13 36.64 -7.83
N LEU A 32 -3.32 36.19 -8.25
CA LEU A 32 -3.48 35.10 -9.19
C LEU A 32 -2.86 35.43 -10.56
N ALA A 33 -3.12 36.64 -11.10
CA ALA A 33 -2.54 37.09 -12.35
C ALA A 33 -1.00 37.15 -12.28
N ALA A 34 -0.43 37.67 -11.20
CA ALA A 34 1.00 37.74 -10.99
C ALA A 34 1.65 36.32 -10.91
N LEU A 35 1.02 35.38 -10.22
CA LEU A 35 1.47 33.98 -10.14
C LEU A 35 1.43 33.30 -11.52
N VAL A 36 0.39 33.54 -12.31
CA VAL A 36 0.27 33.01 -13.69
C VAL A 36 1.40 33.53 -14.56
N SER A 37 1.67 34.84 -14.50
CA SER A 37 2.80 35.45 -15.25
C SER A 37 4.15 34.83 -14.81
N ALA A 38 4.32 34.51 -13.52
CA ALA A 38 5.54 33.89 -13.00
C ALA A 38 5.74 32.44 -13.46
N LEU A 39 4.68 31.76 -13.93
CA LEU A 39 4.81 30.38 -14.51
C LEU A 39 5.66 30.40 -15.81
N GLU A 40 5.69 31.51 -16.54
CA GLU A 40 6.46 31.65 -17.77
C GLU A 40 7.90 32.11 -17.51
N GLY A 41 8.23 32.45 -16.26
CA GLY A 41 9.51 33.04 -15.87
C GLY A 41 10.48 32.08 -15.18
N PRO A 42 11.60 32.59 -14.69
CA PRO A 42 12.64 31.81 -14.03
C PRO A 42 12.18 31.16 -12.71
N HIS A 43 11.07 31.63 -12.13
CA HIS A 43 10.51 31.13 -10.86
C HIS A 43 9.27 30.24 -11.05
N ALA A 44 9.10 29.65 -12.23
CA ALA A 44 7.93 28.82 -12.58
C ALA A 44 7.58 27.77 -11.53
N GLY A 45 8.57 27.05 -10.98
CA GLY A 45 8.33 26.05 -9.92
C GLY A 45 7.82 26.64 -8.61
N ALA A 46 8.27 27.84 -8.23
CA ALA A 46 7.76 28.54 -7.06
C ALA A 46 6.33 29.04 -7.29
N ALA A 47 6.04 29.56 -8.48
CA ALA A 47 4.71 30.00 -8.88
C ALA A 47 3.70 28.84 -8.92
N GLU A 48 4.09 27.69 -9.48
CA GLU A 48 3.27 26.46 -9.48
C GLU A 48 2.94 26.03 -8.04
N LYS A 49 3.94 25.98 -7.17
CA LYS A 49 3.75 25.63 -5.76
C LYS A 49 2.79 26.60 -5.05
N ALA A 50 2.93 27.90 -5.31
CA ALA A 50 2.05 28.91 -4.75
C ALA A 50 0.61 28.80 -5.28
N LEU A 51 0.43 28.45 -6.55
CA LEU A 51 -0.88 28.21 -7.17
C LEU A 51 -1.55 26.93 -6.65
N LEU A 52 -0.77 25.87 -6.39
CA LEU A 52 -1.28 24.64 -5.76
C LEU A 52 -1.83 24.90 -4.34
N ALA A 53 -1.18 25.78 -3.59
CA ALA A 53 -1.57 26.19 -2.25
C ALA A 53 -2.56 27.39 -2.23
N PHE A 54 -2.92 27.93 -3.41
CA PHE A 54 -3.73 29.15 -3.50
C PHE A 54 -5.13 28.95 -2.91
N ASN A 55 -5.45 29.78 -1.92
CA ASN A 55 -6.74 29.76 -1.26
C ASN A 55 -7.76 30.63 -2.03
N GLY A 56 -8.36 30.07 -3.05
CA GLY A 56 -9.34 30.77 -3.89
C GLY A 56 -9.75 29.98 -5.11
N ARG A 57 -10.70 30.55 -5.86
CA ARG A 57 -11.20 29.93 -7.10
C ARG A 57 -10.22 30.23 -8.23
N ILE A 58 -9.56 29.18 -8.74
CA ILE A 58 -8.57 29.29 -9.84
C ILE A 58 -9.04 28.55 -11.11
N ASP A 59 -10.14 27.81 -11.05
CA ASP A 59 -10.61 26.94 -12.13
C ASP A 59 -10.72 27.66 -13.49
N PRO A 60 -11.36 28.85 -13.61
CA PRO A 60 -11.44 29.55 -14.90
C PRO A 60 -10.08 29.99 -15.45
N MET A 61 -9.11 30.18 -14.57
CA MET A 61 -7.74 30.50 -14.98
C MET A 61 -7.05 29.23 -15.50
N VAL A 62 -7.15 28.08 -14.79
CA VAL A 62 -6.58 26.82 -15.23
C VAL A 62 -7.14 26.40 -16.58
N GLU A 63 -8.45 26.54 -16.82
CA GLU A 63 -9.07 26.31 -18.13
C GLU A 63 -8.45 27.17 -19.24
N ARG A 64 -8.22 28.44 -18.98
CA ARG A 64 -7.53 29.34 -19.95
C ARG A 64 -6.08 28.92 -20.21
N LEU A 65 -5.35 28.48 -19.19
CA LEU A 65 -3.98 27.97 -19.34
C LEU A 65 -3.96 26.65 -20.15
N LEU A 66 -4.91 25.76 -19.92
CA LEU A 66 -5.05 24.51 -20.68
C LEU A 66 -5.42 24.74 -22.15
N ALA A 67 -6.04 25.89 -22.49
CA ALA A 67 -6.35 26.25 -23.88
C ALA A 67 -5.13 26.73 -24.67
N ARG A 68 -3.99 27.04 -24.03
CA ARG A 68 -2.74 27.45 -24.69
C ARG A 68 -2.02 26.22 -25.28
N ASP A 69 -1.08 26.48 -26.19
CA ASP A 69 -0.23 25.47 -26.84
C ASP A 69 1.25 25.54 -26.41
N ASP A 70 1.54 26.19 -25.28
CA ASP A 70 2.89 26.32 -24.74
C ASP A 70 3.11 25.27 -23.61
N ALA A 71 4.06 24.38 -23.81
CA ALA A 71 4.41 23.32 -22.84
C ALA A 71 4.78 23.86 -21.45
N LYS A 72 5.45 25.02 -21.37
CA LYS A 72 5.83 25.66 -20.11
C LYS A 72 4.63 26.01 -19.25
N VAL A 73 3.49 26.25 -19.89
CA VAL A 73 2.23 26.61 -19.24
C VAL A 73 1.33 25.39 -19.08
N LEU A 74 1.27 24.52 -20.10
CA LEU A 74 0.41 23.36 -20.11
C LEU A 74 0.76 22.37 -18.99
N VAL A 75 2.05 22.11 -18.75
CA VAL A 75 2.47 21.15 -17.72
C VAL A 75 2.02 21.60 -16.32
N PRO A 76 2.29 22.83 -15.86
CA PRO A 76 1.72 23.33 -14.60
C PRO A 76 0.19 23.34 -14.58
N ALA A 77 -0.46 23.74 -15.69
CA ALA A 77 -1.94 23.75 -15.76
C ALA A 77 -2.55 22.36 -15.59
N LEU A 78 -1.95 21.32 -16.18
CA LEU A 78 -2.37 19.92 -16.01
C LEU A 78 -2.23 19.46 -14.56
N ARG A 79 -1.14 19.83 -13.87
CA ARG A 79 -0.93 19.53 -12.46
C ARG A 79 -1.92 20.25 -11.56
N LEU A 80 -2.23 21.52 -11.87
CA LEU A 80 -3.26 22.28 -11.16
C LEU A 80 -4.65 21.68 -11.37
N ALA A 81 -5.01 21.31 -12.60
CA ALA A 81 -6.27 20.63 -12.90
C ALA A 81 -6.41 19.31 -12.12
N ALA A 82 -5.34 18.51 -12.05
CA ALA A 82 -5.29 17.28 -11.28
C ALA A 82 -5.46 17.54 -9.78
N ALA A 83 -4.69 18.48 -9.21
CA ALA A 83 -4.75 18.80 -7.79
C ALA A 83 -6.13 19.33 -7.36
N ARG A 84 -6.80 20.08 -8.23
CA ARG A 84 -8.16 20.61 -8.02
C ARG A 84 -9.28 19.65 -8.43
N ARG A 85 -8.94 18.50 -9.01
CA ARG A 85 -9.89 17.49 -9.52
C ARG A 85 -10.91 18.10 -10.49
N MET A 86 -10.43 18.87 -11.43
CA MET A 86 -11.25 19.62 -12.39
C MET A 86 -11.80 18.70 -13.48
N THR A 87 -12.97 18.11 -13.26
CA THR A 87 -13.59 17.19 -14.23
C THR A 87 -13.94 17.87 -15.56
N VAL A 88 -14.17 19.18 -15.56
CA VAL A 88 -14.37 19.99 -16.76
C VAL A 88 -13.15 20.03 -17.69
N ALA A 89 -11.97 19.75 -17.15
CA ALA A 89 -10.71 19.70 -17.93
C ALA A 89 -10.51 18.35 -18.65
N ALA A 90 -11.35 17.33 -18.39
CA ALA A 90 -11.11 15.97 -18.88
C ALA A 90 -10.96 15.88 -20.38
N ASP A 91 -11.83 16.50 -21.17
CA ASP A 91 -11.76 16.44 -22.63
C ASP A 91 -10.46 17.05 -23.19
N ARG A 92 -10.02 18.16 -22.61
CA ARG A 92 -8.74 18.77 -23.01
C ARG A 92 -7.56 17.88 -22.59
N VAL A 93 -7.59 17.28 -21.40
CA VAL A 93 -6.57 16.32 -20.96
C VAL A 93 -6.48 15.14 -21.91
N PHE A 94 -7.62 14.56 -22.30
CA PHE A 94 -7.62 13.49 -23.30
C PHE A 94 -7.03 13.91 -24.65
N ALA A 95 -7.32 15.12 -25.13
CA ALA A 95 -6.74 15.62 -26.37
C ALA A 95 -5.21 15.79 -26.28
N LEU A 96 -4.69 16.14 -25.10
CA LEU A 96 -3.26 16.31 -24.86
C LEU A 96 -2.48 15.00 -24.74
N LEU A 97 -3.14 13.84 -24.63
CA LEU A 97 -2.47 12.53 -24.65
C LEU A 97 -1.82 12.21 -26.00
N GLU A 98 -2.33 12.81 -27.07
CA GLU A 98 -1.83 12.59 -28.44
C GLU A 98 -0.80 13.64 -28.90
N THR A 99 -0.43 14.57 -28.01
CA THR A 99 0.55 15.61 -28.35
C THR A 99 1.93 15.01 -28.62
N SER A 100 2.68 15.65 -29.55
CA SER A 100 4.08 15.29 -29.81
C SER A 100 5.02 15.68 -28.66
N ASP A 101 4.66 16.70 -27.87
CA ASP A 101 5.45 17.10 -26.71
C ASP A 101 5.37 16.05 -25.60
N LYS A 102 6.51 15.42 -25.33
CA LYS A 102 6.62 14.36 -24.33
C LYS A 102 6.25 14.84 -22.92
N GLN A 103 6.67 16.06 -22.53
CA GLN A 103 6.43 16.54 -21.16
C GLN A 103 4.95 16.82 -20.93
N VAL A 104 4.27 17.40 -21.91
CA VAL A 104 2.83 17.64 -21.87
C VAL A 104 2.07 16.30 -21.84
N ARG A 105 2.46 15.35 -22.69
CA ARG A 105 1.82 14.03 -22.75
C ARG A 105 1.93 13.28 -21.42
N GLU A 106 3.13 13.22 -20.82
CA GLU A 106 3.32 12.58 -19.51
C GLU A 106 2.49 13.29 -18.41
N ALA A 107 2.44 14.61 -18.41
CA ALA A 107 1.64 15.37 -17.47
C ALA A 107 0.13 15.12 -17.68
N ALA A 108 -0.33 14.96 -18.92
CA ALA A 108 -1.72 14.62 -19.24
C ALA A 108 -2.09 13.20 -18.72
N TYR A 109 -1.23 12.19 -18.96
CA TYR A 109 -1.45 10.86 -18.36
C TYR A 109 -1.48 10.90 -16.83
N ALA A 110 -0.60 11.67 -16.20
CA ALA A 110 -0.58 11.83 -14.75
C ALA A 110 -1.85 12.54 -14.20
N ALA A 111 -2.49 13.40 -15.00
CA ALA A 111 -3.70 14.11 -14.62
C ALA A 111 -4.98 13.25 -14.73
N LEU A 112 -5.02 12.29 -15.66
CA LEU A 112 -6.21 11.44 -15.91
C LEU A 112 -6.92 10.92 -14.66
N PRO A 113 -6.20 10.31 -13.67
CA PRO A 113 -6.86 9.74 -12.47
C PRO A 113 -7.61 10.76 -11.62
N TYR A 114 -7.39 12.04 -11.84
CA TYR A 114 -7.92 13.11 -10.99
C TYR A 114 -9.00 13.94 -11.68
N VAL A 115 -8.98 13.98 -13.02
CA VAL A 115 -9.93 14.79 -13.80
C VAL A 115 -11.04 13.98 -14.44
N THR A 116 -10.95 12.64 -14.40
CA THR A 116 -11.98 11.77 -14.98
C THR A 116 -13.07 11.40 -14.00
N GLY A 117 -14.28 11.21 -14.51
CA GLY A 117 -15.47 10.77 -13.77
C GLY A 117 -16.21 9.66 -14.51
N PRO A 118 -17.33 9.13 -13.97
CA PRO A 118 -18.05 7.98 -14.52
C PRO A 118 -18.38 8.05 -16.00
N GLY A 119 -18.68 9.23 -16.52
CA GLY A 119 -18.96 9.44 -17.95
C GLY A 119 -17.77 9.23 -18.89
N HIS A 120 -16.55 9.06 -18.35
CA HIS A 120 -15.32 8.87 -19.14
C HIS A 120 -14.84 7.40 -19.17
N MET A 121 -15.57 6.47 -18.56
CA MET A 121 -15.13 5.08 -18.42
C MET A 121 -14.91 4.37 -19.77
N ASP A 122 -15.81 4.56 -20.74
CA ASP A 122 -15.65 3.97 -22.07
C ASP A 122 -14.38 4.45 -22.75
N ARG A 123 -14.06 5.73 -22.63
CA ARG A 123 -12.86 6.33 -23.21
C ARG A 123 -11.58 5.85 -22.53
N LEU A 124 -11.60 5.71 -21.20
CA LEU A 124 -10.51 5.14 -20.43
C LEU A 124 -10.27 3.67 -20.77
N ALA A 125 -11.35 2.88 -20.95
CA ALA A 125 -11.25 1.49 -21.37
C ALA A 125 -10.64 1.36 -22.77
N GLY A 126 -11.09 2.18 -23.72
CA GLY A 126 -10.48 2.23 -25.05
C GLY A 126 -8.99 2.60 -25.03
N LEU A 127 -8.61 3.57 -24.19
CA LEU A 127 -7.20 3.92 -23.97
C LEU A 127 -6.40 2.76 -23.37
N LEU A 128 -6.97 2.03 -22.39
CA LEU A 128 -6.29 0.91 -21.77
C LEU A 128 -6.06 -0.23 -22.77
N ASP A 129 -7.03 -0.49 -23.64
CA ASP A 129 -6.90 -1.52 -24.69
C ASP A 129 -5.86 -1.14 -25.75
N ALA A 130 -5.73 0.15 -26.05
CA ALA A 130 -4.76 0.65 -27.02
C ALA A 130 -3.35 0.95 -26.44
N ALA A 131 -3.21 0.97 -25.09
CA ALA A 131 -1.97 1.39 -24.43
C ALA A 131 -0.77 0.50 -24.82
N ASP A 132 0.39 1.12 -24.94
CA ASP A 132 1.68 0.45 -25.19
C ASP A 132 2.36 -0.15 -23.94
N GLY A 133 1.68 -0.18 -22.81
CA GLY A 133 2.21 -0.64 -21.53
C GLY A 133 2.85 0.47 -20.68
N GLN A 134 3.47 1.48 -21.28
CA GLN A 134 4.13 2.56 -20.53
C GLN A 134 3.14 3.38 -19.70
N HIS A 135 1.94 3.65 -20.22
CA HIS A 135 0.91 4.45 -19.57
C HIS A 135 -0.24 3.60 -18.98
N ALA A 136 -0.15 2.28 -19.10
CA ALA A 136 -1.21 1.37 -18.61
C ALA A 136 -1.53 1.60 -17.13
N VAL A 137 -0.52 1.83 -16.28
CA VAL A 137 -0.69 2.04 -14.83
C VAL A 137 -1.48 3.32 -14.53
N GLN A 138 -1.21 4.42 -15.25
CA GLN A 138 -1.94 5.68 -15.10
C GLN A 138 -3.40 5.52 -15.52
N ILE A 139 -3.66 4.83 -16.64
CA ILE A 139 -5.02 4.56 -17.14
C ILE A 139 -5.77 3.62 -16.19
N GLN A 140 -5.13 2.56 -15.70
CA GLN A 140 -5.69 1.67 -14.68
C GLN A 140 -6.06 2.46 -13.41
N THR A 141 -5.16 3.35 -12.95
CA THR A 141 -5.42 4.20 -11.79
C THR A 141 -6.62 5.14 -12.04
N ALA A 142 -6.75 5.68 -13.27
CA ALA A 142 -7.91 6.47 -13.64
C ALA A 142 -9.20 5.65 -13.61
N LEU A 143 -9.20 4.43 -14.16
CA LEU A 143 -10.35 3.52 -14.11
C LEU A 143 -10.71 3.13 -12.67
N ILE A 144 -9.73 2.85 -11.81
CA ILE A 144 -9.95 2.55 -10.39
C ILE A 144 -10.65 3.72 -9.70
N ARG A 145 -10.12 4.94 -9.85
CA ARG A 145 -10.70 6.13 -9.21
C ARG A 145 -12.08 6.49 -9.77
N THR A 146 -12.26 6.30 -11.06
CA THR A 146 -13.52 6.59 -11.74
C THR A 146 -14.59 5.55 -11.36
N SER A 147 -14.26 4.26 -11.36
CA SER A 147 -15.19 3.20 -10.94
C SER A 147 -15.55 3.30 -9.46
N ALA A 148 -14.66 3.79 -8.60
CA ALA A 148 -14.93 4.02 -7.19
C ALA A 148 -16.04 5.07 -6.94
N GLN A 149 -16.33 5.93 -7.94
CA GLN A 149 -17.44 6.90 -7.88
C GLN A 149 -18.79 6.25 -8.24
N LEU A 150 -18.81 5.05 -8.80
CA LEU A 150 -20.04 4.29 -9.04
C LEU A 150 -20.61 3.70 -7.74
N PRO A 151 -21.91 3.42 -7.67
CA PRO A 151 -22.49 2.59 -6.63
C PRO A 151 -21.74 1.27 -6.49
N ALA A 152 -21.53 0.79 -5.25
CA ALA A 152 -20.69 -0.38 -4.97
C ALA A 152 -21.12 -1.63 -5.75
N ASP A 153 -22.43 -1.84 -5.86
CA ASP A 153 -23.06 -2.96 -6.59
C ASP A 153 -22.83 -2.93 -8.12
N LYS A 154 -22.48 -1.77 -8.67
CA LYS A 154 -22.26 -1.57 -10.12
C LYS A 154 -20.79 -1.65 -10.54
N ARG A 155 -19.85 -1.49 -9.60
CA ARG A 155 -18.41 -1.38 -9.88
C ARG A 155 -17.86 -2.59 -10.61
N TYR A 156 -18.11 -3.79 -10.07
CA TYR A 156 -17.65 -5.03 -10.68
C TYR A 156 -18.22 -5.21 -12.09
N GLY A 157 -19.54 -5.07 -12.25
CA GLY A 157 -20.22 -5.29 -13.54
C GLY A 157 -19.70 -4.39 -14.66
N ALA A 158 -19.42 -3.12 -14.34
CA ALA A 158 -18.87 -2.16 -15.29
C ALA A 158 -17.47 -2.59 -15.75
N ILE A 159 -16.54 -2.88 -14.83
CA ILE A 159 -15.17 -3.27 -15.17
C ILE A 159 -15.12 -4.65 -15.85
N ALA A 160 -15.89 -5.61 -15.36
CA ALA A 160 -15.99 -6.94 -15.98
C ALA A 160 -16.57 -6.89 -17.40
N GLY A 161 -17.44 -5.92 -17.70
CA GLY A 161 -17.93 -5.65 -19.04
C GLY A 161 -16.80 -5.28 -20.00
N TYR A 162 -15.98 -4.30 -19.65
CA TYR A 162 -14.81 -3.90 -20.45
C TYR A 162 -13.79 -5.02 -20.59
N MET A 163 -13.48 -5.72 -19.49
CA MET A 163 -12.55 -6.85 -19.50
C MET A 163 -12.97 -7.94 -20.51
N ARG A 164 -14.26 -8.30 -20.54
CA ARG A 164 -14.79 -9.32 -21.45
C ARG A 164 -14.76 -8.89 -22.92
N ALA A 165 -14.91 -7.59 -23.18
CA ALA A 165 -14.85 -7.03 -24.53
C ALA A 165 -13.40 -6.83 -25.01
N SER A 166 -12.44 -6.79 -24.11
CA SER A 166 -11.03 -6.54 -24.40
C SER A 166 -10.34 -7.74 -25.02
N LYS A 167 -9.43 -7.49 -25.98
CA LYS A 167 -8.49 -8.48 -26.51
C LYS A 167 -7.37 -8.83 -25.53
N ILE A 168 -7.17 -8.02 -24.49
CA ILE A 168 -6.12 -8.17 -23.45
C ILE A 168 -6.76 -8.06 -22.06
N PRO A 169 -7.58 -9.04 -21.65
CA PRO A 169 -8.33 -9.02 -20.39
C PRO A 169 -7.44 -8.79 -19.16
N ALA A 170 -6.20 -9.26 -19.19
CA ALA A 170 -5.24 -9.13 -18.09
C ALA A 170 -4.95 -7.68 -17.70
N ARG A 171 -5.12 -6.71 -18.60
CA ARG A 171 -4.98 -5.27 -18.32
C ARG A 171 -5.99 -4.76 -17.29
N TYR A 172 -7.14 -5.43 -17.14
CA TYR A 172 -8.20 -5.06 -16.21
C TYR A 172 -8.07 -5.73 -14.84
N TYR A 173 -7.17 -6.72 -14.68
CA TYR A 173 -7.02 -7.43 -13.40
C TYR A 173 -6.69 -6.49 -12.22
N PRO A 174 -5.74 -5.53 -12.34
CA PRO A 174 -5.47 -4.57 -11.26
C PRO A 174 -6.70 -3.72 -10.91
N VAL A 175 -7.54 -3.39 -11.89
CA VAL A 175 -8.75 -2.60 -11.68
C VAL A 175 -9.82 -3.42 -10.97
N LEU A 176 -10.02 -4.68 -11.38
CA LEU A 176 -10.93 -5.62 -10.71
C LEU A 176 -10.56 -5.87 -9.26
N ALA A 177 -9.27 -6.07 -8.98
CA ALA A 177 -8.77 -6.30 -7.62
C ALA A 177 -9.22 -5.21 -6.64
N GLN A 178 -9.28 -3.95 -7.10
CA GLN A 178 -9.66 -2.81 -6.27
C GLN A 178 -11.18 -2.73 -6.00
N THR A 179 -12.00 -3.48 -6.73
CA THR A 179 -13.44 -3.56 -6.41
C THR A 179 -13.69 -4.38 -5.13
N GLY A 180 -12.80 -5.30 -4.80
CA GLY A 180 -12.83 -6.12 -3.58
C GLY A 180 -14.03 -7.07 -3.47
N THR A 181 -14.82 -7.24 -4.53
CA THR A 181 -16.02 -8.08 -4.50
C THR A 181 -15.70 -9.57 -4.69
N PRO A 182 -16.54 -10.48 -4.19
CA PRO A 182 -16.34 -11.92 -4.41
C PRO A 182 -16.29 -12.30 -5.90
N GLU A 183 -17.08 -11.63 -6.73
CA GLU A 183 -17.11 -11.87 -8.19
C GLU A 183 -15.79 -11.42 -8.85
N ALA A 184 -15.19 -10.33 -8.38
CA ALA A 184 -13.89 -9.89 -8.85
C ALA A 184 -12.80 -10.91 -8.51
N VAL A 185 -12.81 -11.42 -7.28
CA VAL A 185 -11.89 -12.49 -6.86
C VAL A 185 -12.09 -13.74 -7.71
N ALA A 186 -13.34 -14.14 -7.97
CA ALA A 186 -13.63 -15.29 -8.85
C ALA A 186 -13.11 -15.07 -10.27
N SER A 187 -13.25 -13.87 -10.83
CA SER A 187 -12.73 -13.52 -12.16
C SER A 187 -11.20 -13.55 -12.20
N LEU A 188 -10.53 -13.05 -11.14
CA LEU A 188 -9.07 -13.13 -11.02
C LEU A 188 -8.59 -14.58 -10.89
N LEU A 189 -9.32 -15.43 -10.16
CA LEU A 189 -9.01 -16.87 -10.06
C LEU A 189 -9.18 -17.59 -11.40
N ALA A 190 -10.19 -17.24 -12.20
CA ALA A 190 -10.32 -17.75 -13.55
C ALA A 190 -9.11 -17.32 -14.41
N GLY A 191 -8.72 -16.06 -14.36
CA GLY A 191 -7.52 -15.54 -15.01
C GLY A 191 -6.23 -16.25 -14.57
N PHE A 192 -6.12 -16.60 -13.28
CA PHE A 192 -4.99 -17.37 -12.75
C PHE A 192 -4.91 -18.79 -13.26
N ARG A 193 -6.06 -19.43 -13.55
CA ARG A 193 -6.14 -20.82 -14.01
C ARG A 193 -6.02 -20.94 -15.53
N GLU A 194 -6.66 -20.06 -16.27
CA GLU A 194 -6.97 -20.21 -17.70
C GLU A 194 -6.46 -19.04 -18.55
N GLY A 195 -5.98 -17.96 -17.93
CA GLY A 195 -5.55 -16.74 -18.60
C GLY A 195 -4.09 -16.38 -18.32
N ASP A 196 -3.83 -15.08 -18.16
CA ASP A 196 -2.51 -14.57 -17.74
C ASP A 196 -2.32 -14.79 -16.23
N ARG A 197 -1.69 -15.92 -15.93
CA ARG A 197 -1.48 -16.40 -14.57
C ARG A 197 -0.71 -15.40 -13.69
N GLU A 198 0.37 -14.82 -14.22
CA GLU A 198 1.21 -13.92 -13.43
C GLU A 198 0.49 -12.59 -13.17
N ALA A 199 -0.15 -12.01 -14.18
CA ALA A 199 -0.93 -10.79 -14.02
C ALA A 199 -2.11 -10.98 -13.07
N ALA A 200 -2.82 -12.11 -13.14
CA ALA A 200 -3.92 -12.42 -12.24
C ALA A 200 -3.42 -12.63 -10.82
N PHE A 201 -2.31 -13.34 -10.62
CA PHE A 201 -1.72 -13.53 -9.30
C PHE A 201 -1.23 -12.20 -8.70
N ALA A 202 -0.55 -11.37 -9.48
CA ALA A 202 -0.14 -10.04 -9.04
C ALA A 202 -1.36 -9.20 -8.58
N ALA A 203 -2.47 -9.25 -9.32
CA ALA A 203 -3.71 -8.57 -8.94
C ALA A 203 -4.34 -9.16 -7.67
N LEU A 204 -4.37 -10.48 -7.51
CA LEU A 204 -4.85 -11.14 -6.29
C LEU A 204 -4.08 -10.69 -5.05
N LEU A 205 -2.76 -10.48 -5.16
CA LEU A 205 -1.95 -9.98 -4.05
C LEU A 205 -2.33 -8.55 -3.61
N THR A 206 -3.02 -7.76 -4.44
CA THR A 206 -3.45 -6.39 -4.10
C THR A 206 -4.85 -6.30 -3.49
N VAL A 207 -5.62 -7.39 -3.49
CA VAL A 207 -6.98 -7.41 -2.92
C VAL A 207 -6.92 -7.19 -1.40
N GLU A 208 -7.68 -6.20 -0.89
CA GLU A 208 -7.72 -5.84 0.53
C GLU A 208 -8.90 -6.52 1.28
N SER A 209 -9.28 -7.71 0.89
CA SER A 209 -10.36 -8.46 1.55
C SER A 209 -9.80 -9.66 2.34
N PRO A 210 -10.22 -9.86 3.60
CA PRO A 210 -9.89 -11.07 4.35
C PRO A 210 -10.32 -12.37 3.66
N ALA A 211 -11.37 -12.32 2.84
CA ALA A 211 -11.88 -13.48 2.11
C ALA A 211 -10.85 -14.13 1.16
N ILE A 212 -9.80 -13.38 0.77
CA ILE A 212 -8.72 -13.91 -0.08
C ILE A 212 -7.69 -14.73 0.70
N THR A 213 -7.70 -14.70 2.02
CA THR A 213 -6.69 -15.35 2.87
C THR A 213 -6.60 -16.85 2.58
N ASP A 214 -7.74 -17.55 2.56
CA ASP A 214 -7.78 -18.99 2.27
C ASP A 214 -7.36 -19.32 0.82
N ILE A 215 -7.60 -18.39 -0.10
CA ILE A 215 -7.19 -18.51 -1.50
C ILE A 215 -5.67 -18.42 -1.61
N LEU A 216 -5.05 -17.44 -0.96
CA LEU A 216 -3.60 -17.28 -0.94
C LEU A 216 -2.90 -18.47 -0.28
N TYR A 217 -3.47 -18.99 0.80
CA TYR A 217 -2.97 -20.21 1.44
C TYR A 217 -3.00 -21.41 0.47
N ARG A 218 -4.12 -21.64 -0.23
CA ARG A 218 -4.22 -22.72 -1.23
C ARG A 218 -3.25 -22.52 -2.40
N ILE A 219 -3.13 -21.30 -2.91
CA ILE A 219 -2.15 -21.00 -3.97
C ILE A 219 -0.73 -21.34 -3.49
N ALA A 220 -0.38 -20.99 -2.25
CA ALA A 220 0.92 -21.30 -1.68
C ALA A 220 1.15 -22.82 -1.54
N ALA A 221 0.15 -23.55 -1.07
CA ALA A 221 0.24 -24.99 -0.87
C ALA A 221 0.37 -25.77 -2.20
N GLU A 222 -0.34 -25.33 -3.23
CA GLU A 222 -0.38 -25.99 -4.55
C GLU A 222 0.74 -25.53 -5.50
N ASN A 223 1.38 -24.39 -5.24
CA ASN A 223 2.35 -23.76 -6.14
C ASN A 223 3.62 -23.30 -5.40
N PRO A 224 4.61 -24.16 -5.20
CA PRO A 224 5.83 -23.81 -4.46
C PRO A 224 6.55 -22.57 -4.98
N ALA A 225 6.55 -22.33 -6.28
CA ALA A 225 7.19 -21.14 -6.88
C ALA A 225 6.50 -19.81 -6.51
N LEU A 226 5.24 -19.85 -6.11
CA LEU A 226 4.46 -18.68 -5.69
C LEU A 226 4.28 -18.60 -4.17
N ALA A 227 4.68 -19.65 -3.45
CA ALA A 227 4.38 -19.83 -2.03
C ALA A 227 4.80 -18.63 -1.18
N ASP A 228 6.02 -18.18 -1.30
CA ASP A 228 6.54 -17.07 -0.51
C ASP A 228 5.78 -15.76 -0.76
N ARG A 229 5.53 -15.42 -2.02
CA ARG A 229 4.75 -14.21 -2.36
C ARG A 229 3.33 -14.27 -1.82
N ALA A 230 2.68 -15.43 -1.95
CA ALA A 230 1.34 -15.66 -1.44
C ALA A 230 1.31 -15.59 0.10
N LEU A 231 2.25 -16.24 0.80
CA LEU A 231 2.30 -16.27 2.25
C LEU A 231 2.74 -14.95 2.87
N MET A 232 3.58 -14.16 2.20
CA MET A 232 3.86 -12.78 2.61
C MET A 232 2.59 -11.94 2.69
N ARG A 233 1.74 -12.02 1.64
CA ARG A 233 0.46 -11.31 1.61
C ARG A 233 -0.55 -11.91 2.58
N TYR A 234 -0.61 -13.24 2.67
CA TYR A 234 -1.41 -13.97 3.66
C TYR A 234 -1.15 -13.47 5.08
N ALA A 235 0.12 -13.36 5.47
CA ALA A 235 0.51 -12.89 6.80
C ALA A 235 -0.02 -11.48 7.09
N ASP A 236 0.10 -10.54 6.13
CA ASP A 236 -0.41 -9.18 6.26
C ASP A 236 -1.93 -9.14 6.45
N LEU A 237 -2.65 -9.95 5.70
CA LEU A 237 -4.12 -10.01 5.81
C LEU A 237 -4.57 -10.66 7.11
N CYS A 238 -3.89 -11.73 7.56
CA CYS A 238 -4.16 -12.36 8.85
C CYS A 238 -3.95 -11.37 10.01
N ALA A 239 -2.95 -10.49 9.92
CA ALA A 239 -2.70 -9.49 10.95
C ALA A 239 -3.78 -8.41 11.02
N LYS A 240 -4.37 -8.07 9.87
CA LYS A 240 -5.40 -7.02 9.74
C LYS A 240 -6.82 -7.49 10.08
N GLN A 241 -7.12 -8.79 9.90
CA GLN A 241 -8.48 -9.26 10.12
C GLN A 241 -8.84 -9.37 11.61
N PRO A 242 -10.09 -9.03 11.98
CA PRO A 242 -10.57 -9.27 13.33
C PRO A 242 -10.64 -10.78 13.60
N ALA A 243 -9.86 -11.25 14.58
CA ALA A 243 -9.82 -12.65 14.97
C ALA A 243 -9.48 -12.77 16.46
N THR A 244 -9.98 -13.83 17.10
CA THR A 244 -9.58 -14.16 18.47
C THR A 244 -8.08 -14.52 18.49
N PRO A 245 -7.38 -14.37 19.63
CA PRO A 245 -5.99 -14.76 19.77
C PRO A 245 -5.73 -16.20 19.32
N VAL A 246 -6.60 -17.13 19.68
CA VAL A 246 -6.52 -18.55 19.31
C VAL A 246 -6.61 -18.72 17.78
N ARG A 247 -7.60 -18.09 17.14
CA ARG A 247 -7.75 -18.14 15.68
C ARG A 247 -6.56 -17.52 14.96
N ARG A 248 -6.03 -16.42 15.47
CA ARG A 248 -4.85 -15.77 14.92
C ARG A 248 -3.61 -16.66 15.02
N CYS A 249 -3.41 -17.32 16.15
CA CYS A 249 -2.34 -18.30 16.32
C CYS A 249 -2.45 -19.46 15.31
N GLN A 250 -3.68 -19.98 15.09
CA GLN A 250 -3.93 -21.03 14.09
C GLN A 250 -3.57 -20.60 12.66
N LEU A 251 -3.94 -19.38 12.27
CA LEU A 251 -3.62 -18.85 10.94
C LEU A 251 -2.11 -18.75 10.74
N TYR A 252 -1.37 -18.23 11.71
CA TYR A 252 0.08 -18.16 11.61
C TYR A 252 0.73 -19.54 11.60
N ARG A 253 0.24 -20.48 12.39
CA ARG A 253 0.68 -21.88 12.36
C ARG A 253 0.51 -22.49 10.98
N GLN A 254 -0.66 -22.37 10.37
CA GLN A 254 -0.92 -22.88 9.00
C GLN A 254 0.10 -22.35 8.00
N GLY A 255 0.42 -21.04 8.04
CA GLY A 255 1.44 -20.45 7.17
C GLY A 255 2.84 -21.04 7.42
N LEU A 256 3.22 -21.27 8.67
CA LEU A 256 4.52 -21.85 9.05
C LEU A 256 4.64 -23.34 8.66
N GLU A 257 3.56 -24.10 8.72
CA GLU A 257 3.51 -25.53 8.36
C GLU A 257 3.83 -25.79 6.89
N LEU A 258 3.62 -24.81 5.99
CA LEU A 258 4.03 -24.89 4.59
C LEU A 258 5.56 -24.76 4.40
N LYS A 259 6.31 -24.55 5.47
CA LYS A 259 7.78 -24.42 5.49
C LYS A 259 8.30 -23.39 4.45
N PRO A 260 7.79 -22.16 4.48
CA PRO A 260 8.21 -21.13 3.55
C PRO A 260 9.66 -20.67 3.83
N SER A 261 10.17 -19.74 3.01
CA SER A 261 11.49 -19.14 3.24
C SER A 261 11.63 -18.50 4.63
N ALA A 262 12.86 -18.33 5.08
CA ALA A 262 13.17 -17.65 6.34
C ALA A 262 12.53 -16.27 6.44
N ALA A 263 12.46 -15.50 5.34
CA ALA A 263 11.84 -14.19 5.30
C ALA A 263 10.35 -14.24 5.67
N VAL A 264 9.61 -15.21 5.14
CA VAL A 264 8.18 -15.41 5.45
C VAL A 264 8.00 -15.91 6.88
N ARG A 265 8.83 -16.87 7.31
CA ARG A 265 8.80 -17.41 8.69
C ARG A 265 9.05 -16.29 9.70
N ASN A 266 10.06 -15.47 9.49
CA ASN A 266 10.38 -14.32 10.35
C ASN A 266 9.24 -13.30 10.41
N LYS A 267 8.56 -13.05 9.29
CA LYS A 267 7.39 -12.17 9.26
C LYS A 267 6.22 -12.74 10.06
N LEU A 268 5.91 -14.03 9.90
CA LEU A 268 4.86 -14.72 10.65
C LEU A 268 5.15 -14.73 12.15
N LEU A 269 6.41 -15.01 12.55
CA LEU A 269 6.86 -14.93 13.94
C LEU A 269 6.74 -13.52 14.51
N GLY A 270 7.06 -12.48 13.71
CA GLY A 270 6.87 -11.09 14.08
C GLY A 270 5.41 -10.75 14.39
N TYR A 271 4.47 -11.24 13.58
CA TYR A 271 3.04 -11.07 13.85
C TYR A 271 2.56 -11.93 15.03
N LEU A 272 3.12 -13.13 15.19
CA LEU A 272 2.82 -14.03 16.32
C LEU A 272 3.16 -13.38 17.67
N ALA A 273 4.22 -12.56 17.71
CA ALA A 273 4.60 -11.77 18.90
C ALA A 273 3.47 -10.86 19.43
N GLY A 274 2.50 -10.50 18.59
CA GLY A 274 1.30 -9.75 18.97
C GLY A 274 0.16 -10.61 19.55
N VAL A 275 0.33 -11.94 19.65
CA VAL A 275 -0.66 -12.86 20.20
C VAL A 275 -0.19 -13.31 21.60
N HIS A 276 -0.66 -12.61 22.63
CA HIS A 276 -0.16 -12.76 24.01
C HIS A 276 -0.81 -13.96 24.74
N GLU A 277 -0.63 -15.16 24.16
CA GLU A 277 -1.20 -16.42 24.65
C GLU A 277 -0.16 -17.54 24.63
N VAL A 278 -0.31 -18.51 25.54
CA VAL A 278 0.62 -19.66 25.65
C VAL A 278 0.79 -20.45 24.35
N PRO A 279 -0.27 -20.76 23.58
CA PRO A 279 -0.10 -21.47 22.31
C PRO A 279 0.78 -20.73 21.31
N ALA A 280 0.74 -19.39 21.28
CA ALA A 280 1.59 -18.57 20.42
C ALA A 280 3.04 -18.59 20.89
N LEU A 281 3.27 -18.56 22.21
CA LEU A 281 4.59 -18.68 22.81
C LEU A 281 5.24 -20.02 22.46
N MET A 282 4.52 -21.13 22.63
CA MET A 282 5.04 -22.48 22.31
C MET A 282 5.35 -22.60 20.81
N LEU A 283 4.46 -22.10 19.96
CA LEU A 283 4.71 -22.07 18.51
C LEU A 283 5.96 -21.25 18.14
N ALA A 284 6.19 -20.11 18.80
CA ALA A 284 7.41 -19.33 18.58
C ALA A 284 8.66 -20.08 19.07
N ALA A 285 8.55 -20.78 20.20
CA ALA A 285 9.66 -21.53 20.78
C ALA A 285 10.16 -22.67 19.86
N ASP A 286 9.29 -23.27 19.03
CA ASP A 286 9.67 -24.31 18.06
C ASP A 286 10.70 -23.82 17.03
N PHE A 287 10.87 -22.51 16.87
CA PHE A 287 11.77 -21.88 15.90
C PHE A 287 13.07 -21.33 16.53
N LEU A 288 13.29 -21.49 17.83
CA LEU A 288 14.48 -20.96 18.51
C LEU A 288 15.78 -21.66 18.12
N SER A 289 15.69 -22.92 17.70
CA SER A 289 16.87 -23.72 17.30
C SER A 289 17.30 -23.53 15.83
N ASP A 290 16.47 -22.90 15.00
CA ASP A 290 16.75 -22.64 13.60
C ASP A 290 17.51 -21.30 13.45
N PRO A 291 18.77 -21.31 13.00
CA PRO A 291 19.60 -20.09 12.91
C PRO A 291 18.99 -18.97 12.06
N GLU A 292 18.17 -19.32 11.05
CA GLU A 292 17.53 -18.34 10.17
C GLU A 292 16.32 -17.63 10.81
N THR A 293 15.73 -18.22 11.85
CA THR A 293 14.52 -17.71 12.50
C THR A 293 14.70 -17.46 14.00
N ALA A 294 15.77 -17.94 14.61
CA ALA A 294 16.02 -17.86 16.05
C ALA A 294 15.85 -16.44 16.61
N GLY A 295 16.37 -15.42 15.92
CA GLY A 295 16.25 -14.02 16.36
C GLY A 295 14.79 -13.54 16.42
N ALA A 296 14.00 -13.83 15.39
CA ALA A 296 12.58 -13.47 15.36
C ALA A 296 11.76 -14.29 16.37
N ALA A 297 12.08 -15.57 16.54
CA ALA A 297 11.48 -16.45 17.52
C ALA A 297 11.77 -15.98 18.96
N ALA A 298 13.01 -15.62 19.27
CA ALA A 298 13.40 -15.09 20.58
C ALA A 298 12.69 -13.78 20.90
N ALA A 299 12.56 -12.88 19.90
CA ALA A 299 11.81 -11.63 20.04
C ALA A 299 10.32 -11.90 20.31
N ALA A 300 9.73 -12.88 19.63
CA ALA A 300 8.33 -13.27 19.84
C ALA A 300 8.12 -13.85 21.25
N VAL A 301 8.95 -14.83 21.67
CA VAL A 301 8.91 -15.44 23.01
C VAL A 301 9.00 -14.36 24.09
N LYS A 302 10.01 -13.48 24.03
CA LYS A 302 10.18 -12.39 24.98
C LYS A 302 8.95 -11.50 25.05
N THR A 303 8.45 -11.06 23.90
CA THR A 303 7.32 -10.13 23.81
C THR A 303 6.03 -10.75 24.33
N ILE A 304 5.75 -11.99 23.97
CA ILE A 304 4.55 -12.69 24.43
C ILE A 304 4.55 -12.82 25.94
N VAL A 305 5.64 -13.30 26.56
CA VAL A 305 5.73 -13.43 28.02
C VAL A 305 5.59 -12.08 28.72
N ALA A 306 6.28 -11.06 28.20
CA ALA A 306 6.26 -9.73 28.82
C ALA A 306 4.88 -9.06 28.79
N LYS A 307 4.06 -9.36 27.78
CA LYS A 307 2.75 -8.70 27.54
C LYS A 307 1.54 -9.56 27.90
N SER A 308 1.71 -10.85 28.19
CA SER A 308 0.61 -11.70 28.61
C SER A 308 0.07 -11.30 30.00
N ALA A 309 -1.25 -11.33 30.15
CA ALA A 309 -1.91 -11.07 31.41
C ALA A 309 -3.03 -12.11 31.66
N PRO A 310 -2.88 -13.01 32.63
CA PRO A 310 -1.76 -13.12 33.57
C PRO A 310 -0.45 -13.58 32.89
N MET A 311 0.69 -13.29 33.53
CA MET A 311 1.98 -13.77 33.06
C MET A 311 2.00 -15.31 33.04
N PRO A 312 2.36 -15.93 31.92
CA PRO A 312 2.44 -17.38 31.84
C PRO A 312 3.60 -17.91 32.69
N GLY A 313 3.41 -19.10 33.28
CA GLY A 313 4.40 -19.72 34.14
C GLY A 313 4.64 -21.19 33.77
N GLY A 314 5.47 -21.86 34.58
CA GLY A 314 5.81 -23.27 34.41
C GLY A 314 7.12 -23.51 33.66
N GLU A 315 7.55 -24.78 33.67
CA GLU A 315 8.87 -25.18 33.15
C GLU A 315 9.02 -24.95 31.65
N ALA A 316 7.95 -25.19 30.86
CA ALA A 316 8.00 -24.96 29.40
C ALA A 316 8.22 -23.49 29.05
N VAL A 317 7.57 -22.58 29.76
CA VAL A 317 7.76 -21.12 29.56
C VAL A 317 9.16 -20.71 29.97
N ARG A 318 9.66 -21.22 31.08
CA ARG A 318 11.03 -20.99 31.57
C ARG A 318 12.05 -21.45 30.54
N SER A 319 11.93 -22.69 30.04
CA SER A 319 12.82 -23.26 29.03
C SER A 319 12.82 -22.42 27.74
N ALA A 320 11.66 -22.00 27.25
CA ALA A 320 11.57 -21.15 26.08
C ALA A 320 12.29 -19.79 26.27
N LEU A 321 12.15 -19.17 27.45
CA LEU A 321 12.86 -17.92 27.75
C LEU A 321 14.37 -18.13 27.91
N GLU A 322 14.79 -19.22 28.51
CA GLU A 322 16.21 -19.54 28.65
C GLU A 322 16.86 -19.74 27.27
N GLN A 323 16.21 -20.48 26.38
CA GLN A 323 16.66 -20.61 24.99
C GLN A 323 16.67 -19.26 24.25
N ALA A 324 15.62 -18.44 24.38
CA ALA A 324 15.59 -17.11 23.80
C ALA A 324 16.72 -16.22 24.32
N ARG A 325 17.07 -16.33 25.61
CA ARG A 325 18.20 -15.61 26.21
C ARG A 325 19.54 -16.05 25.60
N GLU A 326 19.76 -17.34 25.35
CA GLU A 326 20.96 -17.82 24.69
C GLU A 326 21.05 -17.28 23.24
N VAL A 327 19.95 -17.27 22.49
CA VAL A 327 19.90 -16.64 21.16
C VAL A 327 20.34 -15.17 21.23
N TYR A 328 19.83 -14.40 22.18
CA TYR A 328 20.22 -13.00 22.34
C TYR A 328 21.66 -12.82 22.82
N ARG A 329 22.21 -13.74 23.61
CA ARG A 329 23.63 -13.73 23.97
C ARG A 329 24.54 -13.92 22.76
N GLU A 330 24.17 -14.81 21.84
CA GLU A 330 24.91 -14.98 20.60
C GLU A 330 24.82 -13.73 19.72
N LEU A 331 23.62 -13.15 19.57
CA LEU A 331 23.41 -11.91 18.81
C LEU A 331 24.18 -10.72 19.41
N ALA A 332 24.27 -10.63 20.73
CA ALA A 332 24.98 -9.55 21.44
C ALA A 332 26.50 -9.53 21.17
N LYS A 333 27.07 -10.61 20.61
CA LYS A 333 28.48 -10.60 20.19
C LYS A 333 28.74 -9.67 18.99
N SER A 334 27.74 -9.39 18.20
CA SER A 334 27.81 -8.54 17.01
C SER A 334 26.91 -7.31 17.06
N ASP A 335 25.90 -7.29 17.95
CA ASP A 335 24.92 -6.24 18.12
C ASP A 335 24.76 -5.89 19.61
N ALA A 336 25.27 -4.73 20.01
CA ALA A 336 25.24 -4.27 21.41
C ALA A 336 23.79 -4.12 21.93
N ASP A 337 22.83 -3.79 21.08
CA ASP A 337 21.43 -3.62 21.47
C ASP A 337 20.77 -4.95 21.89
N ALA A 338 21.27 -6.06 21.39
CA ALA A 338 20.82 -7.40 21.81
C ALA A 338 21.13 -7.67 23.30
N GLY A 339 22.12 -7.02 23.88
CA GLY A 339 22.45 -7.12 25.31
C GLY A 339 21.30 -6.68 26.22
N TYR A 340 20.58 -5.62 25.86
CA TYR A 340 19.41 -5.19 26.63
C TYR A 340 18.30 -6.27 26.68
N ALA A 341 18.12 -7.01 25.61
CA ALA A 341 17.14 -8.11 25.58
C ALA A 341 17.55 -9.27 26.51
N VAL A 342 18.85 -9.53 26.70
CA VAL A 342 19.34 -10.52 27.68
C VAL A 342 18.95 -10.11 29.09
N ASP A 343 19.09 -8.83 29.46
CA ASP A 343 18.73 -8.30 30.77
C ASP A 343 17.23 -8.34 31.01
N GLU A 344 16.44 -7.94 29.99
CA GLU A 344 14.98 -8.03 30.04
C GLU A 344 14.49 -9.46 30.28
N ILE A 345 15.02 -10.45 29.52
CA ILE A 345 14.65 -11.86 29.67
C ILE A 345 15.08 -12.38 31.05
N THR A 346 16.25 -11.96 31.54
CA THR A 346 16.69 -12.34 32.90
C THR A 346 15.75 -11.79 33.96
N GLY A 347 15.27 -10.58 33.80
CA GLY A 347 14.23 -10.00 34.64
C GLY A 347 12.88 -10.75 34.57
N LEU A 348 12.47 -11.21 33.39
CA LEU A 348 11.26 -12.02 33.21
C LEU A 348 11.40 -13.38 33.90
N LEU A 349 12.54 -14.07 33.72
CA LEU A 349 12.82 -15.37 34.36
C LEU A 349 12.71 -15.30 35.89
N GLY A 350 13.08 -14.17 36.49
CA GLY A 350 12.90 -13.95 37.93
C GLY A 350 11.45 -13.75 38.38
N LYS A 351 10.54 -13.42 37.48
CA LYS A 351 9.13 -13.14 37.75
C LYS A 351 8.17 -14.26 37.40
N ILE A 352 8.62 -15.26 36.61
CA ILE A 352 7.75 -16.37 36.16
C ILE A 352 7.22 -17.16 37.35
N PRO A 353 5.89 -17.40 37.46
CA PRO A 353 5.31 -18.26 38.44
C PRO A 353 5.88 -19.70 38.33
N ALA A 354 6.20 -20.32 39.47
CA ALA A 354 6.69 -21.70 39.49
C ALA A 354 5.60 -22.69 39.05
N ALA A 355 4.33 -22.45 39.47
CA ALA A 355 3.17 -23.17 38.98
C ALA A 355 2.66 -22.52 37.70
N GLY A 356 2.51 -23.28 36.67
CA GLY A 356 2.03 -22.82 35.38
C GLY A 356 1.40 -23.94 34.59
N PHE A 357 1.00 -23.68 33.37
CA PHE A 357 0.41 -24.67 32.50
C PHE A 357 1.25 -25.94 32.47
N ALA A 358 0.74 -27.01 33.11
CA ALA A 358 1.13 -28.33 32.72
C ALA A 358 0.60 -28.52 31.30
N LEU A 359 1.48 -28.83 30.34
CA LEU A 359 1.04 -29.40 29.09
C LEU A 359 0.21 -30.61 29.46
N LEU A 360 -1.12 -30.51 29.39
CA LEU A 360 -1.97 -31.69 29.50
C LEU A 360 -1.47 -32.64 28.41
N PRO A 361 -1.21 -33.91 28.74
CA PRO A 361 -0.83 -34.88 27.73
C PRO A 361 -1.89 -34.83 26.63
N THR A 362 -1.47 -34.78 25.40
CA THR A 362 -2.31 -34.70 24.18
C THR A 362 -3.20 -35.94 23.99
N ALA A 363 -3.10 -36.94 24.84
CA ALA A 363 -4.00 -38.07 24.90
C ALA A 363 -5.42 -37.62 25.30
N GLY A 364 -6.25 -37.36 24.29
CA GLY A 364 -7.63 -36.89 24.44
C GLY A 364 -8.02 -35.68 23.57
N LEU A 365 -7.10 -35.14 22.78
CA LEU A 365 -7.39 -34.06 21.81
C LEU A 365 -7.52 -34.60 20.37
N GLU A 366 -7.66 -35.91 20.21
CA GLU A 366 -8.01 -36.53 18.93
C GLU A 366 -9.48 -36.23 18.63
N GLY A 367 -9.73 -35.10 17.96
CA GLY A 367 -11.09 -34.73 17.59
C GLY A 367 -11.39 -33.23 17.55
N TRP A 368 -10.38 -32.38 17.65
CA TRP A 368 -10.53 -30.91 17.49
C TRP A 368 -9.95 -30.42 16.18
#